data_d56320fdce38a21fc9fb284d94e7adb0
#
_entry.id   d56320fdce38a21fc9fb284d94e7adb0
#
_cell.length_a   1.000
_cell.length_b   1.000
_cell.length_c   1.000
_cell.angle_alpha   90.00
_cell.angle_beta   90.00
_cell.angle_gamma   90.00
#
_symmetry.space_group_name_H-M   'P 1'
#
loop_
_entity.id
_entity.type
_entity.pdbx_description
1 polymer ?
#
loop_
_entity_poly.entity_id
_entity_poly.type
_entity_poly.pdbx_seq_one_letter_code
_entity_poly.pdbx_strand_id
1 'polypeptide(L)'
;MGTQAWVRSLVLAMLACPTGSGAEQADNPASSDYARPQRLVEVEPGRRLNLYCIGEGSPTVIFDSGLAEPASTWFQVQPRVAKQSRACSYDRAGSGFSDAGTRAGSSAHIVDDLRRLLAKAEIEPPYVLVGHSYGGMNVRLYYYLHPDEVAGMVLVDPSHEDQTEGYRMLSPRGYTRAQWRALGDPGIATRRECVEEASKGFEPGTEAYRRCIFDAPSQMPPVLQRAYLAMQQRPAFHQAQLTEEASVFAASAEQLQAARRSFMNLPVIVLTHAPDTSPLRDWETPALRKARTAMWHNLHAGLADASARGVHRVVADSDHAIQLSQPDAVVAAIIEMVDMARQAR
;
A
#
# COMPACT_ATOMS: atom_id res chain seq x y z
N MET A 1 -0.65 -11.25 32.88
CA MET A 1 -1.46 -10.25 32.16
C MET A 1 -0.49 -9.29 31.49
N GLY A 2 -0.08 -9.47 30.25
CA GLY A 2 0.93 -8.65 29.58
C GLY A 2 1.43 -9.21 28.24
N THR A 3 0.89 -10.34 27.83
CA THR A 3 1.41 -11.09 26.67
C THR A 3 0.76 -10.73 25.32
N GLN A 4 -0.41 -10.08 25.34
CA GLN A 4 -1.16 -9.75 24.11
C GLN A 4 -0.87 -8.33 23.54
N ALA A 5 -0.26 -7.43 24.32
CA ALA A 5 -0.04 -6.05 23.90
C ALA A 5 1.02 -5.90 22.78
N TRP A 6 2.00 -6.81 22.70
CA TRP A 6 3.13 -6.70 21.75
C TRP A 6 2.76 -6.95 20.31
N VAL A 7 1.84 -7.85 20.06
CA VAL A 7 1.44 -8.24 18.70
C VAL A 7 0.33 -7.32 18.17
N ARG A 8 -0.54 -6.79 19.04
CA ARG A 8 -1.60 -5.84 18.66
C ARG A 8 -1.08 -4.54 18.03
N SER A 9 0.17 -4.16 18.31
CA SER A 9 0.72 -2.88 17.88
C SER A 9 1.43 -2.90 16.53
N LEU A 10 1.63 -4.06 15.92
CA LEU A 10 2.37 -4.15 14.65
C LEU A 10 1.52 -3.74 13.44
N VAL A 11 0.21 -3.91 13.50
CA VAL A 11 -0.71 -3.57 12.41
C VAL A 11 -1.51 -2.30 12.69
N LEU A 12 -1.87 -2.02 13.97
CA LEU A 12 -2.67 -0.84 14.36
C LEU A 12 -1.86 0.47 14.48
N ALA A 13 -0.55 0.42 14.31
CA ALA A 13 0.32 1.60 14.47
C ALA A 13 0.27 2.60 13.30
N MET A 14 -0.57 2.35 12.29
CA MET A 14 -0.62 3.17 11.07
C MET A 14 -1.59 4.36 11.14
N LEU A 15 -2.34 4.58 12.22
CA LEU A 15 -3.45 5.54 12.21
C LEU A 15 -3.50 6.49 13.44
N ALA A 16 -2.39 7.00 13.91
CA ALA A 16 -2.40 8.12 14.86
C ALA A 16 -1.71 9.33 14.23
N CYS A 17 -2.48 10.20 13.54
CA CYS A 17 -2.03 11.51 13.10
C CYS A 17 -2.05 12.53 14.25
N PRO A 18 -1.02 13.39 14.40
CA PRO A 18 -1.12 14.60 15.18
C PRO A 18 -1.98 15.64 14.44
N THR A 19 -2.79 16.39 15.19
CA THR A 19 -3.61 17.48 14.69
C THR A 19 -2.73 18.65 14.22
N GLY A 20 -2.50 18.70 12.91
CA GLY A 20 -1.92 19.85 12.23
C GLY A 20 -3.02 20.79 11.73
N SER A 21 -2.83 22.10 11.87
CA SER A 21 -3.71 23.19 11.52
C SER A 21 -4.30 23.06 10.11
N GLY A 22 -5.63 22.93 10.02
CA GLY A 22 -6.36 22.84 8.77
C GLY A 22 -6.29 24.16 7.98
N ALA A 23 -5.56 24.14 6.88
CA ALA A 23 -5.91 24.97 5.75
C ALA A 23 -7.10 24.28 5.06
N GLU A 24 -8.19 24.97 4.89
CA GLU A 24 -9.38 24.58 4.15
C GLU A 24 -8.97 24.20 2.72
N GLN A 25 -8.74 22.90 2.47
CA GLN A 25 -8.45 22.40 1.13
C GLN A 25 -9.76 22.50 0.34
N ALA A 26 -9.85 23.55 -0.49
CA ALA A 26 -10.94 23.69 -1.45
C ALA A 26 -11.07 22.38 -2.28
N ASP A 27 -12.29 21.92 -2.48
CA ASP A 27 -12.61 20.77 -3.33
C ASP A 27 -11.96 20.94 -4.71
N ASN A 28 -10.83 20.29 -4.91
CA ASN A 28 -10.24 20.20 -6.23
C ASN A 28 -11.16 19.30 -7.08
N PRO A 29 -11.68 19.78 -8.23
CA PRO A 29 -12.56 18.96 -9.08
C PRO A 29 -12.03 17.56 -9.39
N ALA A 30 -10.70 17.42 -9.49
CA ALA A 30 -10.04 16.12 -9.66
C ALA A 30 -10.25 15.17 -8.48
N SER A 31 -10.51 15.66 -7.26
CA SER A 31 -10.76 14.80 -6.10
C SER A 31 -12.11 14.08 -6.18
N SER A 32 -13.14 14.72 -6.74
CA SER A 32 -14.48 14.14 -6.87
C SER A 32 -14.52 12.89 -7.76
N ASP A 33 -13.58 12.77 -8.68
CA ASP A 33 -13.50 11.60 -9.57
C ASP A 33 -13.15 10.31 -8.81
N TYR A 34 -12.33 10.39 -7.77
CA TYR A 34 -12.05 9.24 -6.91
C TYR A 34 -13.21 8.81 -6.00
N ALA A 35 -14.26 9.61 -5.90
CA ALA A 35 -15.46 9.31 -5.09
C ALA A 35 -16.51 8.49 -5.85
N ARG A 36 -16.24 8.09 -7.08
CA ARG A 36 -17.14 7.33 -7.96
C ARG A 36 -16.37 6.35 -8.83
N PRO A 37 -17.01 5.26 -9.31
CA PRO A 37 -16.34 4.35 -10.25
C PRO A 37 -16.02 5.10 -11.54
N GLN A 38 -14.84 4.82 -12.11
CA GLN A 38 -14.38 5.43 -13.35
C GLN A 38 -14.54 4.46 -14.53
N ARG A 39 -13.67 3.48 -14.65
CA ARG A 39 -13.77 2.43 -15.67
C ARG A 39 -13.79 1.07 -14.99
N LEU A 40 -14.95 0.43 -14.98
CA LEU A 40 -15.08 -0.95 -14.51
C LEU A 40 -14.69 -1.91 -15.64
N VAL A 41 -13.51 -2.54 -15.51
CA VAL A 41 -12.94 -3.44 -16.52
C VAL A 41 -13.15 -4.89 -16.08
N GLU A 42 -13.76 -5.70 -16.93
CA GLU A 42 -13.99 -7.11 -16.64
C GLU A 42 -12.68 -7.90 -16.78
N VAL A 43 -12.14 -8.35 -15.65
CA VAL A 43 -10.89 -9.13 -15.58
C VAL A 43 -11.11 -10.63 -15.62
N GLU A 44 -12.30 -11.07 -15.20
CA GLU A 44 -12.81 -12.44 -15.27
C GLU A 44 -14.32 -12.38 -15.54
N PRO A 45 -14.97 -13.43 -16.05
CA PRO A 45 -16.40 -13.43 -16.27
C PRO A 45 -17.19 -13.01 -15.02
N GLY A 46 -17.91 -11.91 -15.12
CA GLY A 46 -18.73 -11.34 -14.03
C GLY A 46 -17.95 -10.64 -12.91
N ARG A 47 -16.63 -10.45 -13.03
CA ARG A 47 -15.80 -9.74 -12.04
C ARG A 47 -15.04 -8.58 -12.68
N ARG A 48 -15.27 -7.37 -12.16
CA ARG A 48 -14.72 -6.11 -12.67
C ARG A 48 -13.85 -5.42 -11.63
N LEU A 49 -12.77 -4.83 -12.08
CA LEU A 49 -11.95 -3.93 -11.28
C LEU A 49 -12.10 -2.49 -11.77
N ASN A 50 -12.12 -1.56 -10.83
CA ASN A 50 -12.16 -0.13 -11.12
C ASN A 50 -10.76 0.36 -11.48
N LEU A 51 -10.66 1.02 -12.62
CA LEU A 51 -9.44 1.63 -13.15
C LEU A 51 -9.67 3.11 -13.39
N TYR A 52 -8.76 3.95 -12.90
CA TYR A 52 -8.79 5.39 -13.15
C TYR A 52 -7.48 5.84 -13.79
N CYS A 53 -7.56 6.21 -15.07
CA CYS A 53 -6.43 6.72 -15.84
C CYS A 53 -6.69 8.16 -16.26
N ILE A 54 -5.68 9.02 -16.10
CA ILE A 54 -5.67 10.42 -16.53
C ILE A 54 -4.32 10.77 -17.16
N GLY A 55 -4.30 11.84 -17.98
CA GLY A 55 -3.12 12.23 -18.72
C GLY A 55 -2.83 11.31 -19.91
N GLU A 56 -1.80 11.66 -20.65
CA GLU A 56 -1.35 10.99 -21.88
C GLU A 56 0.17 10.82 -21.88
N GLY A 57 0.68 9.97 -22.77
CA GLY A 57 2.11 9.77 -22.95
C GLY A 57 2.62 8.45 -22.37
N SER A 58 3.93 8.24 -22.49
CA SER A 58 4.65 7.02 -22.12
C SER A 58 5.93 7.38 -21.37
N PRO A 59 6.40 6.50 -20.45
CA PRO A 59 5.77 5.26 -19.98
C PRO A 59 4.49 5.52 -19.19
N THR A 60 3.55 4.56 -19.15
CA THR A 60 2.38 4.67 -18.28
C THR A 60 2.79 4.44 -16.83
N VAL A 61 2.41 5.36 -15.93
CA VAL A 61 2.61 5.20 -14.49
C VAL A 61 1.44 4.42 -13.88
N ILE A 62 1.72 3.30 -13.21
CA ILE A 62 0.71 2.45 -12.57
C ILE A 62 0.89 2.52 -11.05
N PHE A 63 -0.18 2.85 -10.33
CA PHE A 63 -0.19 2.99 -8.88
C PHE A 63 -0.85 1.79 -8.21
N ASP A 64 -0.14 1.15 -7.26
CA ASP A 64 -0.66 0.10 -6.38
C ASP A 64 -0.64 0.59 -4.92
N SER A 65 -1.80 0.62 -4.29
CA SER A 65 -2.02 1.21 -2.95
C SER A 65 -1.56 0.27 -1.82
N GLY A 66 -1.51 0.77 -0.60
CA GLY A 66 -1.22 -0.02 0.60
C GLY A 66 -2.31 -1.05 0.93
N LEU A 67 -2.08 -1.84 1.99
CA LEU A 67 -3.02 -2.87 2.44
C LEU A 67 -4.40 -2.26 2.72
N ALA A 68 -5.44 -2.83 2.12
CA ALA A 68 -6.83 -2.37 2.23
C ALA A 68 -7.08 -0.91 1.80
N GLU A 69 -6.13 -0.27 1.11
CA GLU A 69 -6.29 1.09 0.62
C GLU A 69 -6.94 1.11 -0.78
N PRO A 70 -7.87 2.04 -1.03
CA PRO A 70 -8.42 2.29 -2.36
C PRO A 70 -7.49 3.18 -3.20
N ALA A 71 -7.73 3.25 -4.50
CA ALA A 71 -7.03 4.12 -5.43
C ALA A 71 -7.08 5.61 -5.03
N SER A 72 -8.09 6.01 -4.26
CA SER A 72 -8.24 7.39 -3.80
C SER A 72 -7.11 7.87 -2.87
N THR A 73 -6.26 6.99 -2.33
CA THR A 73 -5.08 7.40 -1.56
C THR A 73 -4.04 8.14 -2.42
N TRP A 74 -4.14 8.05 -3.76
CA TRP A 74 -3.28 8.75 -4.71
C TRP A 74 -3.84 10.10 -5.19
N PHE A 75 -4.91 10.62 -4.60
CA PHE A 75 -5.63 11.81 -5.07
C PHE A 75 -4.77 13.09 -5.14
N GLN A 76 -3.73 13.21 -4.31
CA GLN A 76 -2.78 14.33 -4.34
C GLN A 76 -1.61 14.13 -5.32
N VAL A 77 -1.33 12.90 -5.69
CA VAL A 77 -0.15 12.52 -6.48
C VAL A 77 -0.50 12.31 -7.96
N GLN A 78 -1.45 11.42 -8.25
CA GLN A 78 -1.77 11.01 -9.61
C GLN A 78 -2.13 12.17 -10.54
N PRO A 79 -2.96 13.18 -10.16
CA PRO A 79 -3.31 14.29 -11.06
C PRO A 79 -2.11 15.18 -11.43
N ARG A 80 -1.11 15.21 -10.57
CA ARG A 80 0.12 15.98 -10.80
C ARG A 80 1.08 15.23 -11.73
N VAL A 81 1.23 13.94 -11.54
CA VAL A 81 2.00 13.04 -12.42
C VAL A 81 1.37 12.99 -13.82
N ALA A 82 0.05 13.02 -13.89
CA ALA A 82 -0.71 13.00 -15.14
C ALA A 82 -0.44 14.19 -16.07
N LYS A 83 0.14 15.30 -15.56
CA LYS A 83 0.61 16.42 -16.38
C LYS A 83 1.86 16.11 -17.19
N GLN A 84 2.57 15.03 -16.85
CA GLN A 84 3.84 14.62 -17.47
C GLN A 84 3.75 13.30 -18.23
N SER A 85 2.88 12.37 -17.79
CA SER A 85 2.72 11.05 -18.40
C SER A 85 1.33 10.48 -18.09
N ARG A 86 0.87 9.49 -18.86
CA ARG A 86 -0.36 8.76 -18.49
C ARG A 86 -0.19 8.11 -17.12
N ALA A 87 -1.14 8.34 -16.23
CA ALA A 87 -1.11 7.90 -14.84
C ALA A 87 -2.39 7.15 -14.50
N CYS A 88 -2.28 5.89 -14.04
CA CYS A 88 -3.39 4.98 -13.80
C CYS A 88 -3.30 4.42 -12.38
N SER A 89 -4.34 4.61 -11.57
CA SER A 89 -4.56 3.89 -10.32
C SER A 89 -5.74 2.93 -10.46
N TYR A 90 -5.80 1.93 -9.60
CA TYR A 90 -6.88 0.95 -9.62
C TYR A 90 -7.26 0.54 -8.21
N ASP A 91 -8.49 0.09 -8.06
CA ASP A 91 -8.94 -0.55 -6.83
C ASP A 91 -8.73 -2.06 -6.95
N ARG A 92 -8.00 -2.64 -5.98
CA ARG A 92 -7.88 -4.10 -5.89
C ARG A 92 -9.25 -4.74 -5.63
N ALA A 93 -9.37 -6.03 -5.90
CA ALA A 93 -10.60 -6.78 -5.69
C ALA A 93 -11.14 -6.59 -4.26
N GLY A 94 -12.41 -6.20 -4.14
CA GLY A 94 -13.10 -5.90 -2.89
C GLY A 94 -12.88 -4.49 -2.33
N SER A 95 -11.85 -3.77 -2.77
CA SER A 95 -11.57 -2.39 -2.37
C SER A 95 -12.28 -1.38 -3.28
N GLY A 96 -12.37 -0.12 -2.85
CA GLY A 96 -12.93 0.98 -3.64
C GLY A 96 -14.25 0.62 -4.33
N PHE A 97 -14.26 0.68 -5.64
CA PHE A 97 -15.43 0.35 -6.49
C PHE A 97 -15.29 -0.99 -7.22
N SER A 98 -14.25 -1.77 -6.93
CA SER A 98 -14.05 -3.09 -7.50
C SER A 98 -15.00 -4.13 -6.92
N ASP A 99 -15.33 -5.14 -7.75
CA ASP A 99 -16.08 -6.31 -7.33
C ASP A 99 -15.25 -7.16 -6.34
N ALA A 100 -15.91 -8.01 -5.57
CA ALA A 100 -15.26 -8.89 -4.59
C ALA A 100 -14.21 -9.81 -5.23
N GLY A 101 -13.17 -10.14 -4.47
CA GLY A 101 -12.19 -11.14 -4.89
C GLY A 101 -12.73 -12.55 -4.85
N THR A 102 -12.31 -13.37 -5.79
CA THR A 102 -12.59 -14.82 -5.85
C THR A 102 -11.46 -15.66 -5.27
N ARG A 103 -10.31 -15.02 -5.02
CA ARG A 103 -9.07 -15.61 -4.52
C ARG A 103 -8.55 -14.83 -3.32
N ALA A 104 -7.63 -15.42 -2.56
CA ALA A 104 -6.94 -14.71 -1.47
C ALA A 104 -6.16 -13.50 -2.00
N GLY A 105 -6.10 -12.43 -1.21
CA GLY A 105 -5.39 -11.19 -1.55
C GLY A 105 -3.86 -11.31 -1.42
N SER A 106 -3.24 -12.36 -2.00
CA SER A 106 -1.78 -12.51 -2.05
C SER A 106 -1.19 -11.74 -3.22
N SER A 107 0.08 -11.35 -3.10
CA SER A 107 0.77 -10.59 -4.16
C SER A 107 0.70 -11.25 -5.53
N ALA A 108 0.79 -12.58 -5.61
CA ALA A 108 0.68 -13.29 -6.90
C ALA A 108 -0.71 -13.14 -7.53
N HIS A 109 -1.77 -13.20 -6.74
CA HIS A 109 -3.14 -13.01 -7.26
C HIS A 109 -3.40 -11.54 -7.62
N ILE A 110 -2.85 -10.60 -6.84
CA ILE A 110 -2.96 -9.15 -7.13
C ILE A 110 -2.22 -8.83 -8.44
N VAL A 111 -1.02 -9.36 -8.64
CA VAL A 111 -0.24 -9.18 -9.88
C VAL A 111 -0.96 -9.77 -11.09
N ASP A 112 -1.54 -10.97 -10.95
CA ASP A 112 -2.34 -11.59 -12.02
C ASP A 112 -3.58 -10.74 -12.38
N ASP A 113 -4.29 -10.23 -11.37
CA ASP A 113 -5.43 -9.35 -11.54
C ASP A 113 -5.02 -8.02 -12.21
N LEU A 114 -3.92 -7.39 -11.77
CA LEU A 114 -3.41 -6.16 -12.37
C LEU A 114 -3.02 -6.38 -13.84
N ARG A 115 -2.33 -7.47 -14.14
CA ARG A 115 -1.91 -7.77 -15.52
C ARG A 115 -3.11 -7.98 -16.44
N ARG A 116 -4.13 -8.72 -15.97
CA ARG A 116 -5.40 -8.88 -16.72
C ARG A 116 -6.11 -7.55 -16.90
N LEU A 117 -6.15 -6.72 -15.85
CA LEU A 117 -6.74 -5.37 -15.89
C LEU A 117 -6.08 -4.52 -16.97
N LEU A 118 -4.75 -4.44 -16.99
CA LEU A 118 -4.01 -3.65 -17.97
C LEU A 118 -4.24 -4.16 -19.40
N ALA A 119 -4.17 -5.47 -19.60
CA ALA A 119 -4.40 -6.08 -20.92
C ALA A 119 -5.84 -5.83 -21.42
N LYS A 120 -6.86 -6.02 -20.58
CA LYS A 120 -8.28 -5.78 -20.92
C LYS A 120 -8.61 -4.30 -21.10
N ALA A 121 -7.85 -3.42 -20.45
CA ALA A 121 -7.96 -1.98 -20.61
C ALA A 121 -7.18 -1.43 -21.80
N GLU A 122 -6.41 -2.28 -22.51
CA GLU A 122 -5.55 -1.90 -23.64
C GLU A 122 -4.49 -0.85 -23.22
N ILE A 123 -3.90 -1.07 -22.05
CA ILE A 123 -2.79 -0.26 -21.55
C ILE A 123 -1.50 -1.04 -21.78
N GLU A 124 -0.76 -0.60 -22.78
CA GLU A 124 0.46 -1.26 -23.20
C GLU A 124 1.69 -0.84 -22.37
N PRO A 125 2.65 -1.74 -22.15
CA PRO A 125 3.93 -1.40 -21.55
C PRO A 125 4.76 -0.47 -22.49
N PRO A 126 5.84 0.13 -21.97
CA PRO A 126 6.40 -0.12 -20.66
C PRO A 126 5.74 0.71 -19.55
N TYR A 127 5.83 0.18 -18.32
CA TYR A 127 5.27 0.82 -17.15
C TYR A 127 6.36 1.40 -16.25
N VAL A 128 6.05 2.53 -15.60
CA VAL A 128 6.66 2.92 -14.32
C VAL A 128 5.71 2.46 -13.21
N LEU A 129 6.15 1.53 -12.37
CA LEU A 129 5.35 1.00 -11.30
C LEU A 129 5.58 1.80 -9.99
N VAL A 130 4.51 2.21 -9.34
CA VAL A 130 4.54 2.94 -8.07
C VAL A 130 3.77 2.13 -7.04
N GLY A 131 4.43 1.72 -5.95
CA GLY A 131 3.80 0.91 -4.90
C GLY A 131 3.99 1.48 -3.52
N HIS A 132 2.88 1.69 -2.78
CA HIS A 132 2.90 2.06 -1.38
C HIS A 132 2.75 0.82 -0.48
N SER A 133 3.56 0.72 0.58
CA SER A 133 3.39 -0.32 1.60
C SER A 133 3.27 -1.72 0.98
N TYR A 134 2.13 -2.41 1.14
CA TYR A 134 1.87 -3.71 0.50
C TYR A 134 1.91 -3.63 -1.03
N GLY A 135 1.45 -2.53 -1.62
CA GLY A 135 1.62 -2.27 -3.05
C GLY A 135 3.08 -2.31 -3.51
N GLY A 136 4.02 -1.93 -2.63
CA GLY A 136 5.44 -2.06 -2.90
C GLY A 136 5.94 -3.51 -3.02
N MET A 137 5.30 -4.47 -2.35
CA MET A 137 5.54 -5.90 -2.58
C MET A 137 4.95 -6.34 -3.93
N ASN A 138 3.73 -5.92 -4.23
CA ASN A 138 3.03 -6.30 -5.46
C ASN A 138 3.80 -5.84 -6.71
N VAL A 139 4.23 -4.57 -6.76
CA VAL A 139 4.96 -4.04 -7.93
C VAL A 139 6.35 -4.66 -8.08
N ARG A 140 7.03 -5.04 -6.98
CA ARG A 140 8.28 -5.80 -7.05
C ARG A 140 8.05 -7.20 -7.59
N LEU A 141 6.99 -7.89 -7.13
CA LEU A 141 6.63 -9.20 -7.67
C LEU A 141 6.24 -9.11 -9.15
N TYR A 142 5.51 -8.06 -9.55
CA TYR A 142 5.21 -7.81 -10.96
C TYR A 142 6.49 -7.75 -11.79
N TYR A 143 7.47 -6.94 -11.38
CA TYR A 143 8.76 -6.87 -12.05
C TYR A 143 9.49 -8.22 -12.09
N TYR A 144 9.51 -8.97 -10.99
CA TYR A 144 10.17 -10.27 -10.97
C TYR A 144 9.55 -11.26 -11.98
N LEU A 145 8.26 -11.18 -12.22
CA LEU A 145 7.56 -12.07 -13.16
C LEU A 145 7.55 -11.54 -14.60
N HIS A 146 7.53 -10.22 -14.78
CA HIS A 146 7.37 -9.55 -16.08
C HIS A 146 8.37 -8.39 -16.25
N PRO A 147 9.69 -8.64 -16.20
CA PRO A 147 10.70 -7.57 -16.20
C PRO A 147 10.69 -6.73 -17.47
N ASP A 148 10.36 -7.31 -18.63
CA ASP A 148 10.35 -6.62 -19.92
C ASP A 148 9.19 -5.61 -20.06
N GLU A 149 8.20 -5.67 -19.19
CA GLU A 149 7.08 -4.74 -19.15
C GLU A 149 7.37 -3.48 -18.31
N VAL A 150 8.48 -3.45 -17.54
CA VAL A 150 8.75 -2.41 -16.52
C VAL A 150 9.97 -1.56 -16.88
N ALA A 151 9.78 -0.24 -16.97
CA ALA A 151 10.85 0.72 -17.25
C ALA A 151 11.46 1.38 -15.99
N GLY A 152 10.81 1.26 -14.84
CA GLY A 152 11.29 1.79 -13.57
C GLY A 152 10.31 1.57 -12.43
N MET A 153 10.76 1.71 -11.18
CA MET A 153 9.92 1.57 -10.00
C MET A 153 10.14 2.72 -9.01
N VAL A 154 9.04 3.19 -8.40
CA VAL A 154 9.07 4.06 -7.21
C VAL A 154 8.37 3.32 -6.06
N LEU A 155 9.12 3.03 -5.02
CA LEU A 155 8.65 2.30 -3.86
C LEU A 155 8.42 3.33 -2.73
N VAL A 156 7.18 3.53 -2.33
CA VAL A 156 6.76 4.51 -1.32
C VAL A 156 6.55 3.79 -0.01
N ASP A 157 7.51 3.88 0.88
CA ASP A 157 7.56 3.20 2.19
C ASP A 157 7.14 1.73 2.13
N PRO A 158 7.76 0.91 1.26
CA PRO A 158 7.25 -0.40 0.87
C PRO A 158 7.32 -1.42 2.01
N SER A 159 6.31 -2.28 2.13
CA SER A 159 6.45 -3.51 2.94
C SER A 159 7.55 -4.41 2.35
N HIS A 160 8.19 -5.19 3.22
CA HIS A 160 9.30 -6.06 2.85
C HIS A 160 9.07 -7.50 3.30
N GLU A 161 9.42 -8.45 2.45
CA GLU A 161 9.24 -9.88 2.73
C GLU A 161 10.01 -10.38 3.95
N ASP A 162 11.09 -9.70 4.34
CA ASP A 162 11.91 -10.06 5.51
C ASP A 162 11.57 -9.22 6.76
N GLN A 163 10.57 -8.30 6.70
CA GLN A 163 10.29 -7.42 7.84
C GLN A 163 9.79 -8.19 9.09
N THR A 164 9.05 -9.28 8.89
CA THR A 164 8.58 -10.12 10.02
C THR A 164 9.75 -10.75 10.77
N GLU A 165 10.77 -11.19 10.06
CA GLU A 165 12.01 -11.71 10.66
C GLU A 165 12.77 -10.61 11.40
N GLY A 166 12.84 -9.40 10.83
CA GLY A 166 13.40 -8.22 11.49
C GLY A 166 12.73 -7.93 12.82
N TYR A 167 11.40 -7.88 12.85
CA TYR A 167 10.64 -7.69 14.10
C TYR A 167 10.83 -8.83 15.10
N ARG A 168 10.88 -10.08 14.64
CA ARG A 168 11.17 -11.24 15.50
C ARG A 168 12.51 -11.08 16.20
N MET A 169 13.56 -10.67 15.46
CA MET A 169 14.90 -10.48 16.01
C MET A 169 14.98 -9.33 17.01
N LEU A 170 14.17 -8.31 16.85
CA LEU A 170 14.07 -7.18 17.78
C LEU A 170 13.21 -7.48 19.02
N SER A 171 12.51 -8.61 19.04
CA SER A 171 11.69 -9.00 20.19
C SER A 171 12.57 -9.33 21.40
N PRO A 172 12.38 -8.67 22.55
CA PRO A 172 13.18 -8.93 23.76
C PRO A 172 12.96 -10.35 24.32
N ARG A 173 11.95 -11.08 23.84
CA ARG A 173 11.65 -12.47 24.26
C ARG A 173 12.46 -13.51 23.52
N GLY A 174 13.22 -13.14 22.50
CA GLY A 174 14.08 -14.08 21.76
C GLY A 174 13.33 -15.25 21.11
N TYR A 175 12.14 -14.99 20.54
CA TYR A 175 11.33 -16.04 19.91
C TYR A 175 12.08 -16.76 18.79
N THR A 176 11.99 -18.08 18.74
CA THR A 176 12.32 -18.85 17.54
C THR A 176 11.32 -18.54 16.41
N ARG A 177 11.67 -18.85 15.16
CA ARG A 177 10.75 -18.67 14.02
C ARG A 177 9.44 -19.44 14.21
N ALA A 178 9.49 -20.67 14.73
CA ALA A 178 8.30 -21.49 14.99
C ALA A 178 7.39 -20.84 16.05
N GLN A 179 7.98 -20.36 17.16
CA GLN A 179 7.23 -19.66 18.21
C GLN A 179 6.62 -18.34 17.69
N TRP A 180 7.37 -17.56 16.88
CA TRP A 180 6.88 -16.33 16.29
C TRP A 180 5.69 -16.58 15.37
N ARG A 181 5.78 -17.60 14.49
CA ARG A 181 4.67 -18.02 13.63
C ARG A 181 3.47 -18.49 14.44
N ALA A 182 3.68 -19.22 15.53
CA ALA A 182 2.62 -19.72 16.40
C ALA A 182 1.88 -18.61 17.18
N LEU A 183 2.49 -17.42 17.35
CA LEU A 183 1.78 -16.27 17.92
C LEU A 183 0.64 -15.81 17.01
N GLY A 184 0.78 -16.06 15.71
CA GLY A 184 -0.17 -15.58 14.69
C GLY A 184 -0.25 -14.06 14.65
N ASP A 185 -1.14 -13.58 13.82
CA ASP A 185 -1.52 -12.17 13.81
C ASP A 185 -2.84 -12.01 14.58
N PRO A 186 -2.84 -11.34 15.73
CA PRO A 186 -4.07 -11.12 16.50
C PRO A 186 -5.07 -10.24 15.75
N GLY A 187 -4.62 -9.47 14.76
CA GLY A 187 -5.50 -8.73 13.85
C GLY A 187 -6.42 -9.63 13.06
N ILE A 188 -5.95 -10.81 12.63
CA ILE A 188 -6.74 -11.75 11.80
C ILE A 188 -8.05 -12.19 12.48
N ALA A 189 -8.03 -12.43 13.80
CA ALA A 189 -9.26 -12.78 14.53
C ALA A 189 -10.28 -11.62 14.46
N THR A 190 -9.81 -10.40 14.73
CA THR A 190 -10.64 -9.19 14.63
C THR A 190 -11.17 -8.99 13.21
N ARG A 191 -10.35 -9.24 12.16
CA ARG A 191 -10.81 -9.12 10.77
C ARG A 191 -11.89 -10.13 10.41
N ARG A 192 -11.81 -11.37 10.92
CA ARG A 192 -12.87 -12.36 10.75
C ARG A 192 -14.19 -11.90 11.36
N GLU A 193 -14.14 -11.36 12.59
CA GLU A 193 -15.31 -10.77 13.22
C GLU A 193 -15.87 -9.62 12.37
N CYS A 194 -15.01 -8.75 11.81
CA CYS A 194 -15.46 -7.66 10.95
C CYS A 194 -16.11 -8.14 9.65
N VAL A 195 -15.67 -9.26 9.07
CA VAL A 195 -16.35 -9.88 7.91
C VAL A 195 -17.77 -10.35 8.30
N GLU A 196 -17.91 -10.98 9.47
CA GLU A 196 -19.21 -11.43 9.97
C GLU A 196 -20.15 -10.24 10.26
N GLU A 197 -19.65 -9.21 10.94
CA GLU A 197 -20.43 -8.00 11.27
C GLU A 197 -20.83 -7.22 10.00
N ALA A 198 -19.95 -7.12 9.00
CA ALA A 198 -20.25 -6.46 7.74
C ALA A 198 -21.44 -7.09 7.00
N SER A 199 -21.65 -8.41 7.12
CA SER A 199 -22.79 -9.10 6.53
C SER A 199 -24.13 -8.71 7.17
N LYS A 200 -24.11 -8.22 8.43
CA LYS A 200 -25.28 -7.77 9.18
C LYS A 200 -25.55 -6.26 9.00
N GLY A 201 -24.54 -5.53 8.50
CA GLY A 201 -24.50 -4.08 8.44
C GLY A 201 -23.95 -3.46 9.73
N PHE A 202 -23.25 -2.34 9.58
CA PHE A 202 -22.67 -1.61 10.71
C PHE A 202 -23.59 -0.45 11.14
N GLU A 203 -23.91 -0.43 12.43
CA GLU A 203 -24.64 0.69 13.05
C GLU A 203 -23.66 1.63 13.76
N PRO A 204 -23.64 2.95 13.39
CA PRO A 204 -22.79 3.93 14.06
C PRO A 204 -22.96 3.93 15.59
N GLY A 205 -21.85 4.04 16.33
CA GLY A 205 -21.84 4.06 17.78
C GLY A 205 -21.83 2.69 18.45
N THR A 206 -21.97 1.59 17.71
CA THR A 206 -21.80 0.23 18.24
C THR A 206 -20.32 -0.13 18.45
N GLU A 207 -20.05 -1.16 19.25
CA GLU A 207 -18.69 -1.67 19.43
C GLU A 207 -18.13 -2.26 18.13
N ALA A 208 -18.95 -2.98 17.36
CA ALA A 208 -18.60 -3.52 16.06
C ALA A 208 -18.18 -2.39 15.10
N TYR A 209 -18.94 -1.30 15.03
CA TYR A 209 -18.61 -0.14 14.21
C TYR A 209 -17.23 0.44 14.59
N ARG A 210 -17.02 0.74 15.89
CA ARG A 210 -15.73 1.31 16.37
C ARG A 210 -14.52 0.38 16.15
N ARG A 211 -14.74 -0.92 16.11
CA ARG A 211 -13.69 -1.93 15.89
C ARG A 211 -13.36 -2.12 14.42
N CYS A 212 -14.34 -2.02 13.54
CA CYS A 212 -14.21 -2.44 12.14
C CYS A 212 -14.19 -1.29 11.13
N ILE A 213 -14.72 -0.12 11.49
CA ILE A 213 -14.75 1.06 10.62
C ILE A 213 -13.73 2.07 11.15
N PHE A 214 -12.79 2.43 10.29
CA PHE A 214 -11.73 3.40 10.60
C PHE A 214 -12.05 4.75 10.00
N ASP A 215 -11.62 5.80 10.67
CA ASP A 215 -11.69 7.15 10.12
C ASP A 215 -10.93 7.25 8.80
N ALA A 216 -11.45 8.03 7.88
CA ALA A 216 -10.73 8.35 6.67
C ALA A 216 -9.54 9.26 6.99
N PRO A 217 -8.42 9.16 6.22
CA PRO A 217 -7.31 10.07 6.37
C PRO A 217 -7.76 11.54 6.37
N SER A 218 -7.28 12.31 7.35
CA SER A 218 -7.69 13.72 7.53
C SER A 218 -7.29 14.62 6.35
N GLN A 219 -6.30 14.19 5.57
CA GLN A 219 -5.85 14.88 4.35
C GLN A 219 -6.86 14.72 3.20
N MET A 220 -7.77 13.77 3.26
CA MET A 220 -8.81 13.58 2.24
C MET A 220 -9.88 14.66 2.36
N PRO A 221 -10.32 15.27 1.23
CA PRO A 221 -11.47 16.16 1.25
C PRO A 221 -12.76 15.43 1.64
N PRO A 222 -13.80 16.12 2.14
CA PRO A 222 -15.00 15.49 2.68
C PRO A 222 -15.70 14.52 1.72
N VAL A 223 -15.64 14.75 0.42
CA VAL A 223 -16.21 13.85 -0.59
C VAL A 223 -15.51 12.50 -0.60
N LEU A 224 -14.17 12.48 -0.48
CA LEU A 224 -13.39 11.25 -0.42
C LEU A 224 -13.51 10.55 0.94
N GLN A 225 -13.59 11.31 2.05
CA GLN A 225 -13.86 10.74 3.37
C GLN A 225 -15.16 9.94 3.38
N ARG A 226 -16.23 10.51 2.79
CA ARG A 226 -17.53 9.80 2.66
C ARG A 226 -17.41 8.54 1.81
N ALA A 227 -16.71 8.60 0.67
CA ALA A 227 -16.51 7.44 -0.18
C ALA A 227 -15.68 6.34 0.53
N TYR A 228 -14.66 6.74 1.28
CA TYR A 228 -13.82 5.85 2.08
C TYR A 228 -14.62 5.13 3.17
N LEU A 229 -15.48 5.85 3.90
CA LEU A 229 -16.37 5.26 4.90
C LEU A 229 -17.43 4.36 4.27
N ALA A 230 -17.99 4.75 3.12
CA ALA A 230 -18.97 3.93 2.39
C ALA A 230 -18.35 2.61 1.88
N MET A 231 -17.09 2.62 1.44
CA MET A 231 -16.38 1.41 1.06
C MET A 231 -16.29 0.42 2.23
N GLN A 232 -15.99 0.90 3.42
CA GLN A 232 -15.87 0.08 4.62
C GLN A 232 -17.20 -0.51 5.13
N GLN A 233 -18.35 -0.03 4.67
CA GLN A 233 -19.64 -0.65 4.95
C GLN A 233 -19.88 -1.94 4.15
N ARG A 234 -19.04 -2.25 3.17
CA ARG A 234 -19.23 -3.36 2.24
C ARG A 234 -18.59 -4.65 2.77
N PRO A 235 -19.30 -5.80 2.78
CA PRO A 235 -18.70 -7.10 3.15
C PRO A 235 -17.48 -7.45 2.29
N ALA A 236 -17.49 -7.09 1.00
CA ALA A 236 -16.37 -7.33 0.09
C ALA A 236 -15.07 -6.68 0.54
N PHE A 237 -15.15 -5.47 1.12
CA PHE A 237 -13.98 -4.76 1.67
C PHE A 237 -13.37 -5.53 2.84
N HIS A 238 -14.16 -5.95 3.81
CA HIS A 238 -13.65 -6.68 4.98
C HIS A 238 -13.08 -8.04 4.60
N GLN A 239 -13.69 -8.72 3.62
CA GLN A 239 -13.15 -9.97 3.09
C GLN A 239 -11.81 -9.75 2.39
N ALA A 240 -11.67 -8.69 1.58
CA ALA A 240 -10.42 -8.33 0.93
C ALA A 240 -9.35 -7.98 1.97
N GLN A 241 -9.67 -7.13 2.96
CA GLN A 241 -8.77 -6.76 4.04
C GLN A 241 -8.27 -7.98 4.83
N LEU A 242 -9.17 -8.90 5.19
CA LEU A 242 -8.82 -10.14 5.88
C LEU A 242 -7.82 -10.97 5.08
N THR A 243 -8.08 -11.16 3.78
CA THR A 243 -7.23 -12.02 2.94
C THR A 243 -5.90 -11.37 2.58
N GLU A 244 -5.85 -10.05 2.40
CA GLU A 244 -4.60 -9.30 2.23
C GLU A 244 -3.75 -9.36 3.52
N GLU A 245 -4.34 -9.06 4.69
CA GLU A 245 -3.65 -9.09 5.99
C GLU A 245 -3.12 -10.50 6.32
N ALA A 246 -3.89 -11.54 6.03
CA ALA A 246 -3.45 -12.93 6.19
C ALA A 246 -2.33 -13.33 5.20
N SER A 247 -2.21 -12.64 4.07
CA SER A 247 -1.26 -12.99 3.01
C SER A 247 0.04 -12.21 3.07
N VAL A 248 0.01 -10.92 3.47
CA VAL A 248 1.13 -9.98 3.32
C VAL A 248 2.43 -10.49 3.94
N PHE A 249 2.39 -11.03 5.15
CA PHE A 249 3.55 -11.56 5.87
C PHE A 249 3.67 -13.08 5.86
N ALA A 250 2.88 -13.75 5.06
CA ALA A 250 2.86 -15.20 4.85
C ALA A 250 3.08 -15.52 3.36
N ALA A 251 2.02 -15.86 2.63
CA ALA A 251 2.10 -16.28 1.24
C ALA A 251 2.79 -15.24 0.34
N SER A 252 2.51 -13.94 0.52
CA SER A 252 3.13 -12.89 -0.28
C SER A 252 4.63 -12.75 0.00
N ALA A 253 5.02 -12.82 1.29
CA ALA A 253 6.43 -12.80 1.65
C ALA A 253 7.17 -14.01 1.05
N GLU A 254 6.59 -15.21 1.12
CA GLU A 254 7.16 -16.42 0.51
C GLU A 254 7.26 -16.31 -1.01
N GLN A 255 6.26 -15.75 -1.68
CA GLN A 255 6.25 -15.51 -3.13
C GLN A 255 7.38 -14.56 -3.55
N LEU A 256 7.57 -13.46 -2.81
CA LEU A 256 8.66 -12.52 -3.08
C LEU A 256 10.03 -13.14 -2.81
N GLN A 257 10.20 -13.85 -1.68
CA GLN A 257 11.45 -14.55 -1.35
C GLN A 257 11.84 -15.57 -2.43
N ALA A 258 10.86 -16.31 -2.97
CA ALA A 258 11.07 -17.29 -4.03
C ALA A 258 11.41 -16.64 -5.38
N ALA A 259 10.81 -15.50 -5.70
CA ALA A 259 11.00 -14.80 -6.97
C ALA A 259 12.16 -13.79 -6.95
N ARG A 260 12.65 -13.42 -5.75
CA ARG A 260 13.63 -12.35 -5.53
C ARG A 260 14.89 -12.53 -6.35
N ARG A 261 15.26 -11.47 -7.05
CA ARG A 261 16.48 -11.33 -7.83
C ARG A 261 16.92 -9.87 -7.85
N SER A 262 18.13 -9.59 -8.31
CA SER A 262 18.59 -8.23 -8.57
C SER A 262 17.67 -7.50 -9.55
N PHE A 263 17.49 -6.21 -9.35
CA PHE A 263 16.83 -5.32 -10.32
C PHE A 263 17.74 -4.95 -11.49
N MET A 264 18.99 -5.42 -11.50
CA MET A 264 19.98 -5.17 -12.55
C MET A 264 20.16 -3.65 -12.80
N ASN A 265 19.88 -3.18 -14.01
CA ASN A 265 19.95 -1.78 -14.42
C ASN A 265 18.60 -1.06 -14.38
N LEU A 266 17.54 -1.69 -13.85
CA LEU A 266 16.25 -1.02 -13.72
C LEU A 266 16.38 0.17 -12.77
N PRO A 267 15.97 1.39 -13.13
CA PRO A 267 15.94 2.50 -12.18
C PRO A 267 14.92 2.20 -11.05
N VAL A 268 15.34 2.38 -9.81
CA VAL A 268 14.50 2.19 -8.62
C VAL A 268 14.71 3.35 -7.66
N ILE A 269 13.64 4.02 -7.27
CA ILE A 269 13.65 5.02 -6.20
C ILE A 269 12.85 4.46 -5.02
N VAL A 270 13.48 4.39 -3.86
CA VAL A 270 12.85 3.96 -2.61
C VAL A 270 12.74 5.17 -1.69
N LEU A 271 11.51 5.53 -1.36
CA LEU A 271 11.18 6.56 -0.37
C LEU A 271 10.87 5.88 0.97
N THR A 272 11.46 6.38 2.04
CA THR A 272 11.23 5.90 3.41
C THR A 272 10.76 7.04 4.27
N HIS A 273 9.78 6.80 5.14
CA HIS A 273 9.29 7.82 6.05
C HIS A 273 10.37 8.25 7.07
N ALA A 274 10.20 9.46 7.61
CA ALA A 274 11.04 9.98 8.68
C ALA A 274 10.96 9.10 9.94
N PRO A 275 12.00 9.12 10.80
CA PRO A 275 11.90 8.47 12.11
C PRO A 275 10.68 8.94 12.90
N ASP A 276 9.94 7.99 13.50
CA ASP A 276 8.77 8.28 14.32
C ASP A 276 9.15 9.12 15.56
N THR A 277 8.63 10.33 15.66
CA THR A 277 8.84 11.28 16.75
C THR A 277 7.64 11.36 17.71
N SER A 278 6.60 10.58 17.50
CA SER A 278 5.42 10.53 18.38
C SER A 278 5.80 10.08 19.80
N PRO A 279 4.97 10.33 20.81
CA PRO A 279 5.20 9.81 22.16
C PRO A 279 5.43 8.29 22.15
N LEU A 280 6.35 7.83 23.00
CA LEU A 280 6.59 6.39 23.14
C LEU A 280 5.33 5.68 23.63
N ARG A 281 5.07 4.50 23.09
CA ARG A 281 3.99 3.63 23.55
C ARG A 281 4.40 2.93 24.83
N ASP A 282 3.44 2.47 25.64
CA ASP A 282 3.69 1.81 26.94
C ASP A 282 4.66 0.63 26.89
N TRP A 283 4.74 -0.03 25.73
CA TRP A 283 5.60 -1.18 25.51
C TRP A 283 6.92 -0.84 24.79
N GLU A 284 7.11 0.41 24.35
CA GLU A 284 8.22 0.84 23.51
C GLU A 284 9.28 1.58 24.34
N THR A 285 10.54 1.25 24.13
CA THR A 285 11.68 1.99 24.69
C THR A 285 12.35 2.82 23.60
N PRO A 286 13.08 3.92 23.92
CA PRO A 286 13.85 4.67 22.93
C PRO A 286 14.83 3.78 22.13
N ALA A 287 15.45 2.83 22.79
CA ALA A 287 16.38 1.88 22.14
C ALA A 287 15.65 0.97 21.15
N LEU A 288 14.47 0.44 21.51
CA LEU A 288 13.67 -0.40 20.63
C LEU A 288 13.16 0.40 19.41
N ARG A 289 12.67 1.63 19.62
CA ARG A 289 12.27 2.52 18.50
C ARG A 289 13.42 2.76 17.55
N LYS A 290 14.59 3.14 18.06
CA LYS A 290 15.80 3.35 17.25
C LYS A 290 16.16 2.09 16.45
N ALA A 291 16.11 0.91 17.07
CA ALA A 291 16.42 -0.35 16.41
C ALA A 291 15.40 -0.71 15.32
N ARG A 292 14.11 -0.46 15.55
CA ARG A 292 13.04 -0.65 14.56
C ARG A 292 13.21 0.29 13.36
N THR A 293 13.46 1.58 13.61
CA THR A 293 13.75 2.56 12.55
C THR A 293 14.96 2.12 11.72
N ALA A 294 16.04 1.74 12.38
CA ALA A 294 17.24 1.28 11.67
C ALA A 294 16.97 0.02 10.83
N MET A 295 16.26 -0.95 11.37
CA MET A 295 15.85 -2.16 10.64
C MET A 295 15.03 -1.81 9.40
N TRP A 296 14.03 -0.93 9.53
CA TRP A 296 13.16 -0.48 8.43
C TRP A 296 13.97 0.22 7.33
N HIS A 297 14.80 1.20 7.71
CA HIS A 297 15.66 1.92 6.77
C HIS A 297 16.66 1.00 6.06
N ASN A 298 17.24 0.01 6.78
CA ASN A 298 18.15 -0.95 6.18
C ASN A 298 17.47 -1.87 5.16
N LEU A 299 16.23 -2.31 5.41
CA LEU A 299 15.45 -3.08 4.43
C LEU A 299 15.21 -2.26 3.15
N HIS A 300 14.87 -0.99 3.29
CA HIS A 300 14.64 -0.10 2.16
C HIS A 300 15.93 0.26 1.40
N ALA A 301 17.02 0.52 2.11
CA ALA A 301 18.32 0.71 1.49
C ALA A 301 18.72 -0.53 0.66
N GLY A 302 18.51 -1.73 1.22
CA GLY A 302 18.78 -2.99 0.52
C GLY A 302 17.94 -3.18 -0.76
N LEU A 303 16.71 -2.62 -0.81
CA LEU A 303 15.91 -2.61 -2.05
C LEU A 303 16.53 -1.69 -3.11
N ALA A 304 17.03 -0.52 -2.73
CA ALA A 304 17.72 0.35 -3.66
C ALA A 304 19.04 -0.28 -4.14
N ASP A 305 19.83 -0.83 -3.23
CA ASP A 305 21.12 -1.49 -3.54
C ASP A 305 20.98 -2.73 -4.46
N ALA A 306 19.77 -3.29 -4.56
CA ALA A 306 19.48 -4.38 -5.50
C ALA A 306 19.49 -3.94 -6.97
N SER A 307 19.57 -2.61 -7.24
CA SER A 307 19.69 -2.01 -8.58
C SER A 307 21.00 -1.24 -8.71
N ALA A 308 21.67 -1.36 -9.85
CA ALA A 308 22.82 -0.51 -10.18
C ALA A 308 22.43 0.99 -10.35
N ARG A 309 21.15 1.28 -10.50
CA ARG A 309 20.57 2.63 -10.62
C ARG A 309 19.56 2.93 -9.49
N GLY A 310 19.75 2.26 -8.34
CA GLY A 310 18.89 2.41 -7.19
C GLY A 310 19.21 3.66 -6.37
N VAL A 311 18.19 4.32 -5.85
CA VAL A 311 18.31 5.49 -4.98
C VAL A 311 17.39 5.31 -3.77
N HIS A 312 17.95 5.44 -2.57
CA HIS A 312 17.19 5.46 -1.32
C HIS A 312 17.12 6.88 -0.76
N ARG A 313 15.92 7.32 -0.36
CA ARG A 313 15.67 8.65 0.22
C ARG A 313 14.79 8.54 1.44
N VAL A 314 15.23 9.16 2.55
CA VAL A 314 14.38 9.39 3.72
C VAL A 314 13.66 10.71 3.51
N VAL A 315 12.33 10.69 3.57
CA VAL A 315 11.49 11.87 3.37
C VAL A 315 11.25 12.53 4.73
N ALA A 316 11.74 13.75 4.90
CA ALA A 316 11.56 14.51 6.13
C ALA A 316 10.07 14.79 6.42
N ASP A 317 9.70 14.89 7.69
CA ASP A 317 8.36 15.25 8.17
C ASP A 317 7.23 14.40 7.56
N SER A 318 7.53 13.13 7.25
CA SER A 318 6.58 12.17 6.71
C SER A 318 6.28 11.05 7.69
N ASP A 319 5.10 10.47 7.55
CA ASP A 319 4.67 9.22 8.15
C ASP A 319 4.67 8.09 7.09
N HIS A 320 4.18 6.90 7.47
CA HIS A 320 4.09 5.75 6.57
C HIS A 320 3.33 6.04 5.27
N ALA A 321 2.30 6.89 5.32
CA ALA A 321 1.52 7.30 4.15
C ALA A 321 2.15 8.54 3.48
N ILE A 322 3.40 8.43 2.99
CA ILE A 322 4.16 9.54 2.41
C ILE A 322 3.37 10.24 1.30
N GLN A 323 2.58 9.51 0.52
CA GLN A 323 1.73 10.07 -0.55
C GLN A 323 0.63 11.02 -0.03
N LEU A 324 0.31 10.94 1.27
CA LEU A 324 -0.64 11.83 1.94
C LEU A 324 0.05 12.91 2.75
N SER A 325 1.13 12.57 3.48
CA SER A 325 1.84 13.52 4.36
C SER A 325 2.85 14.40 3.61
N GLN A 326 3.51 13.86 2.59
CA GLN A 326 4.51 14.56 1.77
C GLN A 326 4.33 14.26 0.26
N PRO A 327 3.17 14.58 -0.34
CA PRO A 327 2.86 14.25 -1.74
C PRO A 327 3.86 14.85 -2.73
N ASP A 328 4.48 15.99 -2.41
CA ASP A 328 5.47 16.65 -3.25
C ASP A 328 6.71 15.78 -3.49
N ALA A 329 7.19 15.11 -2.44
CA ALA A 329 8.34 14.21 -2.53
C ALA A 329 8.02 12.99 -3.41
N VAL A 330 6.81 12.45 -3.31
CA VAL A 330 6.36 11.31 -4.13
C VAL A 330 6.22 11.71 -5.59
N VAL A 331 5.59 12.86 -5.86
CA VAL A 331 5.45 13.40 -7.23
C VAL A 331 6.81 13.64 -7.87
N ALA A 332 7.74 14.27 -7.15
CA ALA A 332 9.09 14.52 -7.66
C ALA A 332 9.84 13.24 -8.02
N ALA A 333 9.76 12.23 -7.16
CA ALA A 333 10.39 10.92 -7.41
C ALA A 333 9.77 10.21 -8.64
N ILE A 334 8.45 10.30 -8.83
CA ILE A 334 7.79 9.68 -9.98
C ILE A 334 8.13 10.41 -11.28
N ILE A 335 8.16 11.74 -11.28
CA ILE A 335 8.56 12.53 -12.46
C ILE A 335 10.01 12.21 -12.85
N GLU A 336 10.93 12.21 -11.88
CA GLU A 336 12.31 11.79 -12.09
C GLU A 336 12.38 10.38 -12.70
N MET A 337 11.60 9.44 -12.18
CA MET A 337 11.55 8.07 -12.71
C MET A 337 11.03 8.02 -14.15
N VAL A 338 10.00 8.79 -14.49
CA VAL A 338 9.48 8.91 -15.86
C VAL A 338 10.56 9.44 -16.81
N ASP A 339 11.33 10.45 -16.40
CA ASP A 339 12.42 11.01 -17.19
C ASP A 339 13.57 10.03 -17.37
N MET A 340 13.96 9.29 -16.30
CA MET A 340 14.95 8.21 -16.39
C MET A 340 14.54 7.09 -17.34
N ALA A 341 13.26 6.73 -17.33
CA ALA A 341 12.71 5.69 -18.21
C ALA A 341 12.65 6.13 -19.69
N ARG A 342 12.45 7.42 -19.96
CA ARG A 342 12.50 7.99 -21.32
C ARG A 342 13.90 8.05 -21.89
N GLN A 343 14.89 8.32 -21.05
CA GLN A 343 16.31 8.41 -21.47
C GLN A 343 16.93 7.02 -21.74
N ALA A 344 16.36 5.95 -21.22
CA ALA A 344 16.85 4.59 -21.39
C ALA A 344 16.37 3.90 -22.68
N ARG A 345 15.55 4.59 -23.46
CA ARG A 345 15.06 4.19 -24.79
C ARG A 345 15.87 4.82 -25.89
#